data_902a20f69c02b2e7aa5468f3c5e840f4
#
_entry.id   902a20f69c02b2e7aa5468f3c5e840f4
#
_cell.length_a   1.000
_cell.length_b   1.000
_cell.length_c   1.000
_cell.angle_alpha   90.00
_cell.angle_beta   90.00
_cell.angle_gamma   90.00
#
_symmetry.space_group_name_H-M   'P 1'
#
loop_
_entity.id
_entity.type
_entity.pdbx_description
1 polymer ?
#
loop_
_entity_poly.entity_id
_entity_poly.type
_entity_poly.pdbx_seq_one_letter_code
_entity_poly.pdbx_strand_id
1 'polypeptide(L)'
;MYNKELREISSKLFRIEYQRLENSEFKELVHKHSEAQDRVFSSFVQFTWMMRDFISGALTLVISVVIIIPLLKIGFEKTGTSFFERPAFLLTIFGAIAVMAVIILVVAVRMNKAWFKASDEYSRLDRIFYYFLNMFSDYNTGKEIRVYNEQTLIKHTATDKLLTDGERVLKKASMNTARQSSFVAILGALVGFGIYLFIGTKGLYGLFGIGSLVLYCGAFMQIVAGIMKMAVTFGKTAEMVPLVNYYFEIVNTNDEMTYGEKKLDLSAGFELEFKNVSFKYPSAENYALRNVNLKIENGEHLAVVGRNGSGKTTFIKLMCRLYDVTDGEILINGTDIKEYTRESITGLYSVVFQDFKIFSVSLKDNICASSDFDSDRFYACLENANIKDRAERLADKENTYLYKDLDETGVEISGGEAQKLALARALYKDAPVVILDEPTAALDPIAENEIYSRFNSFVQNKTAIYISHRLS
;
A
#
# COMPACT_ATOMS: atom_id res chain seq x y z
N MET A 1 3.17 -16.55 3.46
CA MET A 1 2.07 -15.65 3.84
C MET A 1 2.29 -14.24 3.30
N TYR A 2 3.41 -13.60 3.56
CA TYR A 2 3.73 -12.25 3.04
C TYR A 2 3.52 -12.10 1.53
N ASN A 3 4.14 -12.97 0.71
CA ASN A 3 3.98 -12.92 -0.75
C ASN A 3 2.53 -13.16 -1.22
N LYS A 4 1.71 -13.84 -0.43
CA LYS A 4 0.29 -14.05 -0.75
C LYS A 4 -0.50 -12.78 -0.49
N GLU A 5 -0.30 -12.15 0.67
CA GLU A 5 -0.89 -10.87 1.06
C GLU A 5 -0.57 -9.78 0.01
N LEU A 6 0.72 -9.64 -0.33
CA LEU A 6 1.16 -8.68 -1.35
C LEU A 6 0.53 -8.95 -2.72
N ARG A 7 0.45 -10.22 -3.14
CA ARG A 7 -0.16 -10.60 -4.41
C ARG A 7 -1.66 -10.30 -4.45
N GLU A 8 -2.38 -10.56 -3.37
CA GLU A 8 -3.82 -10.31 -3.30
C GLU A 8 -4.12 -8.81 -3.35
N ILE A 9 -3.37 -7.99 -2.60
CA ILE A 9 -3.50 -6.53 -2.65
C ILE A 9 -3.12 -5.99 -4.02
N SER A 10 -1.97 -6.37 -4.57
CA SER A 10 -1.55 -5.93 -5.91
C SER A 10 -2.58 -6.32 -6.96
N SER A 11 -3.09 -7.56 -6.92
CA SER A 11 -4.15 -8.00 -7.83
C SER A 11 -5.43 -7.18 -7.66
N LYS A 12 -5.80 -6.81 -6.44
CA LYS A 12 -6.96 -5.95 -6.19
C LYS A 12 -6.74 -4.54 -6.72
N LEU A 13 -5.59 -3.93 -6.43
CA LEU A 13 -5.26 -2.58 -6.90
C LEU A 13 -5.20 -2.48 -8.43
N PHE A 14 -4.75 -3.52 -9.12
CA PHE A 14 -4.76 -3.57 -10.60
C PHE A 14 -6.16 -3.76 -11.20
N ARG A 15 -7.10 -4.32 -10.45
CA ARG A 15 -8.46 -4.61 -10.95
C ARG A 15 -9.50 -3.58 -10.53
N ILE A 16 -9.25 -2.89 -9.42
CA ILE A 16 -10.19 -1.89 -8.89
C ILE A 16 -10.40 -0.76 -9.90
N GLU A 17 -11.54 -0.14 -9.83
CA GLU A 17 -11.92 0.98 -10.68
C GLU A 17 -10.99 2.19 -10.53
N TYR A 18 -10.78 2.90 -11.64
CA TYR A 18 -9.98 4.12 -11.65
C TYR A 18 -10.53 5.19 -10.70
N GLN A 19 -11.85 5.33 -10.65
CA GLN A 19 -12.53 6.25 -9.74
C GLN A 19 -12.18 6.00 -8.28
N ARG A 20 -12.07 4.73 -7.86
CA ARG A 20 -11.68 4.34 -6.50
C ARG A 20 -10.22 4.68 -6.20
N LEU A 21 -9.34 4.49 -7.16
CA LEU A 21 -7.93 4.84 -7.02
C LEU A 21 -7.70 6.36 -6.85
N GLU A 22 -8.59 7.20 -7.41
CA GLU A 22 -8.52 8.65 -7.18
C GLU A 22 -9.12 9.09 -5.84
N ASN A 23 -9.96 8.26 -5.19
CA ASN A 23 -10.58 8.59 -3.92
C ASN A 23 -9.54 8.77 -2.81
N SER A 24 -9.61 9.89 -2.10
CA SER A 24 -8.65 10.25 -1.05
C SER A 24 -8.68 9.28 0.15
N GLU A 25 -9.87 8.78 0.51
CA GLU A 25 -10.04 7.83 1.63
C GLU A 25 -9.41 6.48 1.28
N PHE A 26 -9.61 6.00 0.06
CA PHE A 26 -9.00 4.76 -0.40
C PHE A 26 -7.48 4.88 -0.52
N LYS A 27 -6.97 5.99 -1.03
CA LYS A 27 -5.52 6.28 -1.04
C LYS A 27 -4.93 6.28 0.36
N GLU A 28 -5.64 6.89 1.32
CA GLU A 28 -5.21 6.90 2.72
C GLU A 28 -5.20 5.49 3.32
N LEU A 29 -6.21 4.66 3.00
CA LEU A 29 -6.30 3.27 3.43
C LEU A 29 -5.13 2.43 2.90
N VAL A 30 -4.83 2.54 1.60
CA VAL A 30 -3.70 1.84 0.96
C VAL A 30 -2.37 2.30 1.58
N HIS A 31 -2.22 3.61 1.83
CA HIS A 31 -1.03 4.15 2.47
C HIS A 31 -0.86 3.65 3.91
N LYS A 32 -1.94 3.65 4.72
CA LYS A 32 -1.93 3.09 6.09
C LYS A 32 -1.53 1.61 6.08
N HIS A 33 -2.00 0.84 5.10
CA HIS A 33 -1.61 -0.55 4.95
C HIS A 33 -0.12 -0.70 4.61
N SER A 34 0.40 0.10 3.66
CA SER A 34 1.82 0.11 3.30
C SER A 34 2.72 0.47 4.48
N GLU A 35 2.40 1.55 5.21
CA GLU A 35 3.11 1.91 6.45
C GLU A 35 3.08 0.80 7.50
N ALA A 36 1.94 0.10 7.60
CA ALA A 36 1.81 -1.03 8.52
C ALA A 36 2.75 -2.18 8.13
N GLN A 37 2.87 -2.47 6.84
CA GLN A 37 3.79 -3.49 6.33
C GLN A 37 5.26 -3.13 6.60
N ASP A 38 5.66 -1.87 6.39
CA ASP A 38 7.02 -1.41 6.63
C ASP A 38 7.43 -1.54 8.11
N ARG A 39 6.46 -1.33 9.04
CA ARG A 39 6.73 -1.43 10.49
C ARG A 39 6.78 -2.86 11.00
N VAL A 40 5.98 -3.75 10.44
CA VAL A 40 5.70 -5.09 11.04
C VAL A 40 6.07 -6.23 10.10
N PHE A 41 6.62 -5.94 8.94
CA PHE A 41 7.03 -6.89 7.89
C PHE A 41 5.84 -7.61 7.20
N SER A 42 4.75 -7.86 7.87
CA SER A 42 3.45 -8.36 7.40
C SER A 42 2.56 -8.60 8.60
N SER A 43 1.31 -8.18 8.55
CA SER A 43 0.35 -8.40 9.62
C SER A 43 0.14 -9.89 9.92
N PHE A 44 0.12 -10.75 8.90
CA PHE A 44 -0.04 -12.20 9.07
C PHE A 44 1.22 -12.90 9.60
N VAL A 45 2.42 -12.48 9.22
CA VAL A 45 3.67 -13.01 9.77
C VAL A 45 3.77 -12.68 11.26
N GLN A 46 3.46 -11.44 11.63
CA GLN A 46 3.43 -11.02 13.03
C GLN A 46 2.41 -11.84 13.84
N PHE A 47 1.23 -12.09 13.27
CA PHE A 47 0.23 -12.94 13.89
C PHE A 47 0.75 -14.36 14.17
N THR A 48 1.48 -14.97 13.24
CA THR A 48 2.09 -16.30 13.46
C THR A 48 3.13 -16.27 14.58
N TRP A 49 3.94 -15.22 14.69
CA TRP A 49 4.88 -15.05 15.80
C TRP A 49 4.16 -14.89 17.14
N MET A 50 3.09 -14.12 17.16
CA MET A 50 2.25 -13.97 18.35
C MET A 50 1.65 -15.31 18.79
N MET A 51 1.10 -16.10 17.86
CA MET A 51 0.57 -17.43 18.15
C MET A 51 1.65 -18.36 18.71
N ARG A 52 2.85 -18.37 18.12
CA ARG A 52 4.00 -19.11 18.63
C ARG A 52 4.35 -18.71 20.07
N ASP A 53 4.40 -17.39 20.33
CA ASP A 53 4.78 -16.87 21.63
C ASP A 53 3.71 -17.15 22.69
N PHE A 54 2.43 -17.09 22.31
CA PHE A 54 1.31 -17.46 23.17
C PHE A 54 1.36 -18.95 23.54
N ILE A 55 1.50 -19.83 22.54
CA ILE A 55 1.58 -21.29 22.74
C ILE A 55 2.81 -21.64 23.59
N SER A 56 3.96 -21.04 23.28
CA SER A 56 5.20 -21.24 24.06
C SER A 56 5.02 -20.78 25.52
N GLY A 57 4.39 -19.63 25.76
CA GLY A 57 4.07 -19.14 27.10
C GLY A 57 3.13 -20.08 27.86
N ALA A 58 2.08 -20.57 27.21
CA ALA A 58 1.13 -21.52 27.81
C ALA A 58 1.80 -22.85 28.14
N LEU A 59 2.61 -23.41 27.24
CA LEU A 59 3.37 -24.63 27.49
C LEU A 59 4.34 -24.48 28.67
N THR A 60 5.10 -23.36 28.70
CA THR A 60 5.99 -23.04 29.81
C THR A 60 5.24 -23.01 31.14
N LEU A 61 4.06 -22.39 31.17
CA LEU A 61 3.22 -22.30 32.34
C LEU A 61 2.74 -23.69 32.79
N VAL A 62 2.21 -24.51 31.88
CA VAL A 62 1.73 -25.88 32.20
C VAL A 62 2.86 -26.73 32.74
N ILE A 63 4.02 -26.78 32.08
CA ILE A 63 5.17 -27.61 32.52
C ILE A 63 5.65 -27.13 33.90
N SER A 64 5.72 -25.83 34.13
CA SER A 64 6.18 -25.27 35.41
C SER A 64 5.22 -25.58 36.57
N VAL A 65 3.90 -25.55 36.30
CA VAL A 65 2.89 -25.94 37.28
C VAL A 65 3.02 -27.45 37.66
N VAL A 66 3.22 -28.31 36.66
CA VAL A 66 3.43 -29.76 36.89
C VAL A 66 4.67 -29.99 37.77
N ILE A 67 5.78 -29.29 37.55
CA ILE A 67 7.00 -29.40 38.34
C ILE A 67 6.78 -28.97 39.80
N ILE A 68 5.86 -28.06 40.08
CA ILE A 68 5.59 -27.52 41.42
C ILE A 68 4.64 -28.43 42.22
N ILE A 69 3.88 -29.33 41.59
CA ILE A 69 2.93 -30.21 42.30
C ILE A 69 3.54 -30.97 43.48
N PRO A 70 4.74 -31.60 43.41
CA PRO A 70 5.37 -32.24 44.54
C PRO A 70 5.68 -31.29 45.70
N LEU A 71 6.11 -30.07 45.42
CA LEU A 71 6.36 -29.05 46.43
C LEU A 71 5.08 -28.67 47.19
N LEU A 72 3.92 -28.63 46.53
CA LEU A 72 2.64 -28.39 47.17
C LEU A 72 2.33 -29.48 48.20
N LYS A 73 2.49 -30.74 47.83
CA LYS A 73 2.27 -31.87 48.76
C LYS A 73 3.15 -31.76 50.00
N ILE A 74 4.48 -31.55 49.85
CA ILE A 74 5.44 -31.35 50.92
C ILE A 74 5.07 -30.15 51.81
N GLY A 75 4.59 -29.05 51.19
CA GLY A 75 4.19 -27.84 51.90
C GLY A 75 2.95 -28.01 52.79
N PHE A 76 2.05 -28.97 52.50
CA PHE A 76 0.86 -29.25 53.28
C PHE A 76 1.07 -30.34 54.37
N GLU A 77 2.05 -31.22 54.19
CA GLU A 77 2.26 -32.36 55.13
C GLU A 77 3.03 -31.97 56.41
N LYS A 78 3.86 -30.93 56.38
CA LYS A 78 4.63 -30.50 57.58
C LYS A 78 4.27 -29.06 57.95
N THR A 79 3.61 -28.93 59.10
CA THR A 79 3.32 -27.63 59.74
C THR A 79 4.42 -27.29 60.72
N GLY A 80 5.25 -26.27 60.42
CA GLY A 80 6.20 -25.70 61.33
C GLY A 80 5.61 -24.56 62.17
N THR A 81 6.35 -24.11 63.17
CA THR A 81 5.97 -22.97 64.04
C THR A 81 6.15 -21.63 63.37
N SER A 82 7.02 -21.54 62.36
CA SER A 82 7.30 -20.34 61.62
C SER A 82 6.18 -19.93 60.67
N PHE A 83 5.93 -18.65 60.53
CA PHE A 83 4.95 -18.10 59.55
C PHE A 83 5.21 -18.59 58.12
N PHE A 84 6.47 -18.70 57.70
CA PHE A 84 6.86 -19.12 56.33
C PHE A 84 6.64 -20.63 56.07
N GLU A 85 6.40 -21.43 57.09
CA GLU A 85 6.18 -22.87 57.00
C GLU A 85 4.69 -23.24 56.85
N ARG A 86 3.80 -22.29 57.13
CA ARG A 86 2.38 -22.52 57.12
C ARG A 86 1.87 -22.66 55.67
N PRO A 87 0.93 -23.61 55.41
CA PRO A 87 0.27 -23.73 54.09
C PRO A 87 -0.34 -22.40 53.62
N ALA A 88 -0.84 -21.58 54.56
CA ALA A 88 -1.36 -20.25 54.26
C ALA A 88 -0.37 -19.33 53.53
N PHE A 89 0.95 -19.43 53.81
CA PHE A 89 1.96 -18.64 53.13
C PHE A 89 2.11 -19.04 51.64
N LEU A 90 1.98 -20.31 51.35
CA LEU A 90 1.98 -20.80 49.98
C LEU A 90 0.77 -20.25 49.17
N LEU A 91 -0.40 -20.21 49.82
CA LEU A 91 -1.59 -19.57 49.23
C LEU A 91 -1.37 -18.05 49.00
N THR A 92 -0.66 -17.36 49.92
CA THR A 92 -0.33 -15.93 49.72
C THR A 92 0.61 -15.73 48.54
N ILE A 93 1.58 -16.62 48.30
CA ILE A 93 2.46 -16.56 47.11
C ILE A 93 1.64 -16.73 45.82
N PHE A 94 0.77 -17.73 45.74
CA PHE A 94 -0.09 -17.93 44.56
C PHE A 94 -1.04 -16.73 44.35
N GLY A 95 -1.60 -16.19 45.43
CA GLY A 95 -2.41 -14.99 45.39
C GLY A 95 -1.61 -13.77 44.85
N ALA A 96 -0.37 -13.60 45.34
CA ALA A 96 0.52 -12.53 44.84
C ALA A 96 0.86 -12.70 43.37
N ILE A 97 1.13 -13.93 42.91
CA ILE A 97 1.38 -14.24 41.50
C ILE A 97 0.14 -13.93 40.65
N ALA A 98 -1.05 -14.30 41.11
CA ALA A 98 -2.31 -14.03 40.41
C ALA A 98 -2.58 -12.51 40.30
N VAL A 99 -2.42 -11.76 41.39
CA VAL A 99 -2.56 -10.31 41.41
C VAL A 99 -1.53 -9.66 40.46
N MET A 100 -0.27 -10.11 40.52
CA MET A 100 0.78 -9.64 39.63
C MET A 100 0.44 -9.92 38.15
N ALA A 101 -0.10 -11.11 37.83
CA ALA A 101 -0.54 -11.44 36.47
C ALA A 101 -1.58 -10.46 35.94
N VAL A 102 -2.58 -10.10 36.78
CA VAL A 102 -3.59 -9.11 36.43
C VAL A 102 -2.97 -7.72 36.21
N ILE A 103 -2.05 -7.32 37.10
CA ILE A 103 -1.34 -6.03 36.98
C ILE A 103 -0.54 -6.00 35.66
N ILE A 104 0.22 -7.04 35.37
CA ILE A 104 1.01 -7.17 34.13
C ILE A 104 0.10 -7.05 32.91
N LEU A 105 -1.03 -7.76 32.90
CA LEU A 105 -1.98 -7.72 31.79
C LEU A 105 -2.53 -6.29 31.59
N VAL A 106 -2.99 -5.64 32.64
CA VAL A 106 -3.54 -4.28 32.57
C VAL A 106 -2.48 -3.29 32.10
N VAL A 107 -1.26 -3.40 32.63
CA VAL A 107 -0.12 -2.54 32.23
C VAL A 107 0.25 -2.80 30.76
N ALA A 108 0.35 -4.06 30.34
CA ALA A 108 0.68 -4.41 28.96
C ALA A 108 -0.34 -3.84 27.96
N VAL A 109 -1.64 -3.98 28.27
CA VAL A 109 -2.71 -3.40 27.40
C VAL A 109 -2.62 -1.87 27.35
N ARG A 110 -2.37 -1.21 28.49
CA ARG A 110 -2.22 0.26 28.53
C ARG A 110 -0.98 0.74 27.77
N MET A 111 0.14 0.04 27.92
CA MET A 111 1.38 0.33 27.21
C MET A 111 1.18 0.24 25.71
N ASN A 112 0.59 -0.85 25.21
CA ASN A 112 0.37 -1.07 23.80
C ASN A 112 -0.60 -0.04 23.20
N LYS A 113 -1.68 0.30 23.90
CA LYS A 113 -2.59 1.39 23.45
C LYS A 113 -1.89 2.75 23.39
N ALA A 114 -1.07 3.07 24.39
CA ALA A 114 -0.31 4.33 24.40
C ALA A 114 0.74 4.37 23.30
N TRP A 115 1.42 3.25 23.06
CA TRP A 115 2.39 3.11 21.97
C TRP A 115 1.71 3.22 20.60
N PHE A 116 0.58 2.55 20.39
CA PHE A 116 -0.20 2.64 19.15
C PHE A 116 -0.62 4.08 18.84
N LYS A 117 -1.14 4.80 19.85
CA LYS A 117 -1.49 6.22 19.69
C LYS A 117 -0.29 7.10 19.32
N ALA A 118 0.86 6.89 19.97
CA ALA A 118 2.08 7.61 19.66
C ALA A 118 2.61 7.25 18.26
N SER A 119 2.50 6.00 17.87
CA SER A 119 2.85 5.51 16.54
C SER A 119 1.97 6.14 15.46
N ASP A 120 0.68 6.30 15.68
CA ASP A 120 -0.24 6.97 14.74
C ASP A 120 0.07 8.47 14.59
N GLU A 121 0.40 9.14 15.71
CA GLU A 121 0.84 10.55 15.68
C GLU A 121 2.19 10.69 14.95
N TYR A 122 3.12 9.78 15.18
CA TYR A 122 4.43 9.73 14.50
C TYR A 122 4.30 9.44 13.00
N SER A 123 3.35 8.61 12.59
CA SER A 123 3.03 8.31 11.20
C SER A 123 2.75 9.54 10.34
N ARG A 124 2.05 10.52 10.92
CA ARG A 124 1.77 11.77 10.20
C ARG A 124 3.05 12.55 9.92
N LEU A 125 3.96 12.57 10.90
CA LEU A 125 5.26 13.23 10.76
C LEU A 125 6.15 12.47 9.78
N ASP A 126 6.11 11.15 9.81
CA ASP A 126 6.83 10.26 8.91
C ASP A 126 6.43 10.48 7.44
N ARG A 127 5.14 10.62 7.15
CA ARG A 127 4.66 10.93 5.79
C ARG A 127 5.27 12.22 5.24
N ILE A 128 5.33 13.26 6.06
CA ILE A 128 5.91 14.54 5.65
C ILE A 128 7.44 14.37 5.47
N PHE A 129 8.08 13.61 6.35
CA PHE A 129 9.51 13.32 6.24
C PHE A 129 9.84 12.52 4.96
N TYR A 130 9.08 11.46 4.64
CA TYR A 130 9.25 10.69 3.40
C TYR A 130 8.97 11.51 2.14
N TYR A 131 7.99 12.42 2.18
CA TYR A 131 7.77 13.36 1.08
C TYR A 131 9.04 14.18 0.78
N PHE A 132 9.64 14.76 1.81
CA PHE A 132 10.88 15.52 1.64
C PHE A 132 12.07 14.62 1.27
N LEU A 133 12.16 13.43 1.82
CA LEU A 133 13.21 12.47 1.49
C LEU A 133 13.16 12.07 0.00
N ASN A 134 11.98 11.77 -0.50
CA ASN A 134 11.77 11.46 -1.92
C ASN A 134 12.08 12.67 -2.80
N MET A 135 11.69 13.88 -2.38
CA MET A 135 12.02 15.11 -3.07
C MET A 135 13.54 15.36 -3.16
N PHE A 136 14.30 15.01 -2.10
CA PHE A 136 15.77 15.13 -2.14
C PHE A 136 16.43 14.11 -3.06
N SER A 137 15.82 12.94 -3.21
CA SER A 137 16.31 11.86 -4.06
C SER A 137 15.92 12.05 -5.53
N ASP A 138 14.92 12.89 -5.82
CA ASP A 138 14.50 13.20 -7.19
C ASP A 138 15.44 14.22 -7.85
N TYR A 139 16.13 13.76 -8.88
CA TYR A 139 17.04 14.61 -9.68
C TYR A 139 16.33 15.83 -10.26
N ASN A 140 15.08 15.71 -10.70
CA ASN A 140 14.32 16.80 -11.31
C ASN A 140 14.07 17.93 -10.31
N THR A 141 13.77 17.60 -9.06
CA THR A 141 13.56 18.59 -7.99
C THR A 141 14.87 19.23 -7.52
N GLY A 142 15.98 18.49 -7.62
CA GLY A 142 17.29 18.94 -7.15
C GLY A 142 17.80 20.24 -7.80
N LYS A 143 17.43 20.51 -9.07
CA LYS A 143 17.78 21.76 -9.77
C LYS A 143 17.02 22.96 -9.22
N GLU A 144 15.70 22.79 -8.98
CA GLU A 144 14.82 23.84 -8.45
C GLU A 144 15.31 24.31 -7.08
N ILE A 145 15.54 23.34 -6.16
CA ILE A 145 16.05 23.61 -4.81
C ILE A 145 17.33 24.43 -4.84
N ARG A 146 18.25 24.16 -5.79
CA ARG A 146 19.54 24.86 -5.89
C ARG A 146 19.40 26.26 -6.49
N VAL A 147 18.58 26.40 -7.55
CA VAL A 147 18.37 27.68 -8.24
C VAL A 147 17.64 28.67 -7.33
N TYR A 148 16.63 28.23 -6.61
CA TYR A 148 15.84 29.08 -5.73
C TYR A 148 16.37 29.16 -4.30
N ASN A 149 17.48 28.46 -4.00
CA ASN A 149 18.12 28.42 -2.66
C ASN A 149 17.16 28.02 -1.53
N GLU A 150 16.32 27.02 -1.81
CA GLU A 150 15.26 26.57 -0.90
C GLU A 150 15.77 25.66 0.24
N GLN A 151 17.08 25.34 0.26
CA GLN A 151 17.66 24.42 1.25
C GLN A 151 17.37 24.86 2.70
N THR A 152 17.38 26.17 2.97
CA THR A 152 17.15 26.69 4.34
C THR A 152 15.69 26.48 4.77
N LEU A 153 14.74 26.75 3.88
CA LEU A 153 13.31 26.51 4.12
C LEU A 153 13.03 25.04 4.36
N ILE A 154 13.55 24.20 3.47
CA ILE A 154 13.36 22.75 3.53
C ILE A 154 14.00 22.17 4.80
N LYS A 155 15.24 22.57 5.13
CA LYS A 155 15.92 22.17 6.36
C LYS A 155 15.09 22.53 7.58
N HIS A 156 14.62 23.77 7.69
CA HIS A 156 13.80 24.20 8.82
C HIS A 156 12.48 23.40 8.91
N THR A 157 11.79 23.16 7.80
CA THR A 157 10.49 22.50 7.81
C THR A 157 10.62 21.00 7.97
N ALA A 158 11.50 20.37 7.17
CA ALA A 158 11.62 18.91 7.11
C ALA A 158 12.51 18.34 8.21
N THR A 159 13.63 19.02 8.54
CA THR A 159 14.61 18.48 9.47
C THR A 159 14.37 18.98 10.89
N ASP A 160 14.40 20.30 11.08
CA ASP A 160 14.42 20.84 12.44
C ASP A 160 13.06 20.68 13.14
N LYS A 161 11.96 21.01 12.46
CA LYS A 161 10.62 20.93 13.05
C LYS A 161 10.10 19.50 13.14
N LEU A 162 10.14 18.74 12.03
CA LEU A 162 9.60 17.39 11.99
C LEU A 162 10.37 16.41 12.86
N LEU A 163 11.72 16.44 12.82
CA LEU A 163 12.55 15.58 13.66
C LEU A 163 12.36 15.93 15.14
N THR A 164 12.30 17.21 15.50
CA THR A 164 12.07 17.65 16.88
C THR A 164 10.69 17.22 17.40
N ASP A 165 9.64 17.36 16.60
CA ASP A 165 8.29 16.95 16.99
C ASP A 165 8.20 15.42 17.07
N GLY A 166 8.78 14.69 16.12
CA GLY A 166 8.86 13.22 16.12
C GLY A 166 9.62 12.69 17.34
N GLU A 167 10.80 13.27 17.65
CA GLU A 167 11.58 12.92 18.84
C GLU A 167 10.78 13.14 20.12
N ARG A 168 10.04 14.24 20.21
CA ARG A 168 9.20 14.56 21.39
C ARG A 168 8.09 13.51 21.58
N VAL A 169 7.41 13.09 20.50
CA VAL A 169 6.36 12.06 20.54
C VAL A 169 6.96 10.72 21.00
N LEU A 170 8.04 10.27 20.37
CA LEU A 170 8.71 9.01 20.69
C LEU A 170 9.30 9.01 22.08
N LYS A 171 9.95 10.10 22.51
CA LYS A 171 10.51 10.25 23.85
C LYS A 171 9.44 10.16 24.93
N LYS A 172 8.30 10.82 24.73
CA LYS A 172 7.15 10.74 25.65
C LYS A 172 6.61 9.32 25.76
N ALA A 173 6.44 8.64 24.63
CA ALA A 173 5.94 7.26 24.57
C ALA A 173 6.95 6.30 25.24
N SER A 174 8.24 6.39 24.88
CA SER A 174 9.31 5.55 25.43
C SER A 174 9.48 5.74 26.94
N MET A 175 9.42 6.99 27.42
CA MET A 175 9.50 7.28 28.85
C MET A 175 8.33 6.67 29.63
N ASN A 176 7.12 6.77 29.09
CA ASN A 176 5.92 6.17 29.69
C ASN A 176 6.04 4.64 29.74
N THR A 177 6.47 4.04 28.64
CA THR A 177 6.73 2.59 28.55
C THR A 177 7.81 2.16 29.54
N ALA A 178 8.93 2.89 29.62
CA ALA A 178 10.01 2.60 30.54
C ALA A 178 9.54 2.63 32.00
N ARG A 179 8.77 3.65 32.41
CA ARG A 179 8.22 3.74 33.78
C ARG A 179 7.32 2.55 34.12
N GLN A 180 6.43 2.18 33.19
CA GLN A 180 5.50 1.06 33.40
C GLN A 180 6.24 -0.28 33.43
N SER A 181 7.21 -0.49 32.54
CA SER A 181 8.05 -1.69 32.54
C SER A 181 8.89 -1.81 33.80
N SER A 182 9.48 -0.70 34.27
CA SER A 182 10.23 -0.69 35.53
C SER A 182 9.36 -1.04 36.72
N PHE A 183 8.13 -0.51 36.78
CA PHE A 183 7.19 -0.86 37.85
C PHE A 183 6.86 -2.37 37.85
N VAL A 184 6.59 -2.96 36.69
CA VAL A 184 6.35 -4.40 36.56
C VAL A 184 7.58 -5.22 36.94
N ALA A 185 8.78 -4.77 36.56
CA ALA A 185 10.03 -5.43 36.90
C ALA A 185 10.29 -5.44 38.43
N ILE A 186 10.03 -4.31 39.10
CA ILE A 186 10.17 -4.22 40.56
C ILE A 186 9.18 -5.17 41.24
N LEU A 187 7.90 -5.19 40.84
CA LEU A 187 6.91 -6.13 41.37
C LEU A 187 7.34 -7.59 41.15
N GLY A 188 7.82 -7.91 39.95
CA GLY A 188 8.35 -9.24 39.64
C GLY A 188 9.52 -9.65 40.53
N ALA A 189 10.45 -8.72 40.79
CA ALA A 189 11.58 -8.95 41.70
C ALA A 189 11.12 -9.20 43.15
N LEU A 190 10.15 -8.44 43.65
CA LEU A 190 9.58 -8.63 44.97
C LEU A 190 8.90 -9.99 45.15
N VAL A 191 8.08 -10.39 44.17
CA VAL A 191 7.45 -11.71 44.18
C VAL A 191 8.51 -12.80 44.05
N GLY A 192 9.51 -12.64 43.19
CA GLY A 192 10.64 -13.55 43.05
C GLY A 192 11.43 -13.72 44.38
N PHE A 193 11.71 -12.62 45.08
CA PHE A 193 12.34 -12.68 46.38
C PHE A 193 11.52 -13.47 47.38
N GLY A 194 10.21 -13.25 47.47
CA GLY A 194 9.31 -14.02 48.32
C GLY A 194 9.34 -15.52 48.01
N ILE A 195 9.38 -15.89 46.74
CA ILE A 195 9.49 -17.26 46.26
C ILE A 195 10.82 -17.90 46.73
N TYR A 196 11.94 -17.21 46.48
CA TYR A 196 13.25 -17.70 46.92
C TYR A 196 13.35 -17.87 48.46
N LEU A 197 12.76 -16.93 49.19
CA LEU A 197 12.74 -16.99 50.66
C LEU A 197 11.94 -18.21 51.13
N PHE A 198 10.75 -18.46 50.52
CA PHE A 198 9.93 -19.58 50.88
C PHE A 198 10.59 -20.94 50.55
N ILE A 199 11.10 -21.11 49.36
CA ILE A 199 11.74 -22.35 48.93
C ILE A 199 13.06 -22.55 49.69
N GLY A 200 13.81 -21.49 49.91
CA GLY A 200 15.08 -21.52 50.66
C GLY A 200 14.90 -21.95 52.10
N THR A 201 13.89 -21.41 52.81
CA THR A 201 13.57 -21.85 54.19
C THR A 201 13.16 -23.33 54.25
N LYS A 202 12.35 -23.81 53.33
CA LYS A 202 11.98 -25.25 53.25
C LYS A 202 13.18 -26.16 52.94
N GLY A 203 14.15 -25.67 52.11
CA GLY A 203 15.42 -26.35 51.86
C GLY A 203 16.31 -26.45 53.09
N LEU A 204 16.42 -25.36 53.89
CA LEU A 204 17.19 -25.34 55.12
C LEU A 204 16.68 -26.32 56.17
N TYR A 205 15.37 -26.58 56.21
CA TYR A 205 14.79 -27.61 57.08
C TYR A 205 14.96 -29.05 56.53
N GLY A 206 15.71 -29.24 55.45
CA GLY A 206 16.04 -30.56 54.90
C GLY A 206 14.86 -31.30 54.25
N LEU A 207 13.80 -30.59 53.86
CA LEU A 207 12.63 -31.20 53.26
C LEU A 207 12.91 -31.72 51.85
N PHE A 208 13.92 -31.19 51.20
CA PHE A 208 14.39 -31.61 49.88
C PHE A 208 15.85 -31.18 49.63
N GLY A 209 16.53 -31.84 48.72
CA GLY A 209 17.93 -31.55 48.37
C GLY A 209 18.12 -30.29 47.56
N ILE A 210 19.37 -29.83 47.42
CA ILE A 210 19.76 -28.65 46.68
C ILE A 210 19.27 -28.68 45.22
N GLY A 211 19.29 -29.84 44.56
CA GLY A 211 18.79 -29.99 43.19
C GLY A 211 17.30 -29.64 43.06
N SER A 212 16.48 -30.10 44.03
CA SER A 212 15.05 -29.76 44.06
C SER A 212 14.80 -28.29 44.37
N LEU A 213 15.67 -27.65 45.18
CA LEU A 213 15.60 -26.23 45.46
C LEU A 213 15.76 -25.42 44.16
N VAL A 214 16.79 -25.70 43.38
CA VAL A 214 17.04 -25.03 42.09
C VAL A 214 15.88 -25.30 41.12
N LEU A 215 15.39 -26.55 41.06
CA LEU A 215 14.29 -26.91 40.19
C LEU A 215 12.98 -26.14 40.51
N TYR A 216 12.61 -26.06 41.80
CA TYR A 216 11.39 -25.34 42.19
C TYR A 216 11.51 -23.82 42.03
N CYS A 217 12.67 -23.23 42.38
CA CYS A 217 12.93 -21.80 42.10
C CYS A 217 12.82 -21.52 40.61
N GLY A 218 13.44 -22.35 39.77
CA GLY A 218 13.37 -22.22 38.30
C GLY A 218 11.94 -22.32 37.78
N ALA A 219 11.16 -23.31 38.31
CA ALA A 219 9.77 -23.51 37.90
C ALA A 219 8.87 -22.30 38.24
N PHE A 220 9.00 -21.72 39.43
CA PHE A 220 8.27 -20.51 39.78
C PHE A 220 8.64 -19.30 38.92
N MET A 221 9.95 -19.10 38.63
CA MET A 221 10.38 -18.04 37.72
C MET A 221 9.83 -18.25 36.30
N GLN A 222 9.73 -19.50 35.84
CA GLN A 222 9.14 -19.86 34.57
C GLN A 222 7.62 -19.59 34.51
N ILE A 223 6.89 -19.79 35.63
CA ILE A 223 5.47 -19.39 35.74
C ILE A 223 5.35 -17.88 35.48
N VAL A 224 6.13 -17.09 36.20
CA VAL A 224 6.11 -15.62 36.03
C VAL A 224 6.44 -15.23 34.58
N ALA A 225 7.49 -15.82 34.01
CA ALA A 225 7.89 -15.57 32.63
C ALA A 225 6.81 -15.99 31.61
N GLY A 226 6.15 -17.14 31.80
CA GLY A 226 5.07 -17.61 30.96
C GLY A 226 3.85 -16.69 30.99
N ILE A 227 3.44 -16.27 32.19
CA ILE A 227 2.35 -15.29 32.36
C ILE A 227 2.71 -13.97 31.67
N MET A 228 3.93 -13.47 31.89
CA MET A 228 4.39 -12.22 31.29
C MET A 228 4.40 -12.30 29.76
N LYS A 229 4.90 -13.40 29.21
CA LYS A 229 4.92 -13.64 27.77
C LYS A 229 3.51 -13.67 27.18
N MET A 230 2.57 -14.37 27.79
CA MET A 230 1.17 -14.40 27.36
C MET A 230 0.50 -13.02 27.46
N ALA A 231 0.71 -12.28 28.56
CA ALA A 231 0.13 -10.96 28.78
C ALA A 231 0.65 -9.94 27.74
N VAL A 232 1.96 -9.94 27.46
CA VAL A 232 2.56 -9.07 26.45
C VAL A 232 2.02 -9.42 25.05
N THR A 233 1.93 -10.70 24.73
CA THR A 233 1.39 -11.16 23.45
C THR A 233 -0.08 -10.76 23.30
N PHE A 234 -0.89 -10.93 24.32
CA PHE A 234 -2.28 -10.48 24.32
C PHE A 234 -2.40 -8.96 24.15
N GLY A 235 -1.52 -8.20 24.80
CA GLY A 235 -1.47 -6.75 24.62
C GLY A 235 -1.19 -6.31 23.19
N LYS A 236 -0.31 -7.02 22.48
CA LYS A 236 0.00 -6.78 21.07
C LYS A 236 -1.18 -7.00 20.12
N THR A 237 -2.17 -7.78 20.52
CA THR A 237 -3.38 -8.01 19.70
C THR A 237 -4.10 -6.70 19.42
N ALA A 238 -4.11 -5.75 20.36
CA ALA A 238 -4.72 -4.44 20.20
C ALA A 238 -4.03 -3.58 19.12
N GLU A 239 -2.75 -3.81 18.86
CA GLU A 239 -1.99 -3.17 17.80
C GLU A 239 -2.22 -3.86 16.43
N MET A 240 -2.34 -5.18 16.45
CA MET A 240 -2.44 -5.99 15.24
C MET A 240 -3.81 -5.92 14.55
N VAL A 241 -4.89 -5.81 15.32
CA VAL A 241 -6.26 -5.82 14.77
C VAL A 241 -6.47 -4.72 13.72
N PRO A 242 -6.09 -3.44 13.94
CA PRO A 242 -6.23 -2.41 12.92
C PRO A 242 -5.43 -2.73 11.63
N LEU A 243 -4.22 -3.29 11.76
CA LEU A 243 -3.36 -3.60 10.61
C LEU A 243 -3.96 -4.71 9.73
N VAL A 244 -4.53 -5.73 10.36
CA VAL A 244 -5.27 -6.80 9.66
C VAL A 244 -6.56 -6.27 9.05
N ASN A 245 -7.24 -5.33 9.71
CA ASN A 245 -8.45 -4.72 9.19
C ASN A 245 -8.17 -3.91 7.91
N TYR A 246 -7.08 -3.15 7.83
CA TYR A 246 -6.71 -2.44 6.59
C TYR A 246 -6.56 -3.39 5.40
N TYR A 247 -5.94 -4.55 5.60
CA TYR A 247 -5.85 -5.57 4.56
C TYR A 247 -7.23 -6.03 4.10
N PHE A 248 -8.10 -6.45 5.04
CA PHE A 248 -9.45 -6.91 4.68
C PHE A 248 -10.31 -5.83 4.07
N GLU A 249 -10.16 -4.58 4.49
CA GLU A 249 -10.88 -3.44 3.95
C GLU A 249 -10.49 -3.19 2.50
N ILE A 250 -9.18 -3.25 2.16
CA ILE A 250 -8.71 -3.13 0.78
C ILE A 250 -9.22 -4.30 -0.09
N VAL A 251 -9.03 -5.53 0.37
CA VAL A 251 -9.38 -6.72 -0.41
C VAL A 251 -10.89 -6.83 -0.62
N ASN A 252 -11.69 -6.47 0.38
CA ASN A 252 -13.15 -6.52 0.33
C ASN A 252 -13.79 -5.24 -0.22
N THR A 253 -13.03 -4.24 -0.62
CA THR A 253 -13.58 -3.05 -1.29
C THR A 253 -14.30 -3.50 -2.56
N ASN A 254 -15.58 -3.23 -2.64
CA ASN A 254 -16.38 -3.53 -3.82
C ASN A 254 -16.16 -2.47 -4.90
N ASP A 255 -16.24 -2.91 -6.15
CA ASP A 255 -16.33 -2.02 -7.29
C ASP A 255 -17.71 -1.36 -7.29
N GLU A 256 -17.80 -0.07 -7.56
CA GLU A 256 -19.06 0.68 -7.70
C GLU A 256 -19.60 0.60 -9.11
N MET A 257 -18.68 0.44 -10.10
CA MET A 257 -19.03 0.27 -11.49
C MET A 257 -19.37 -1.20 -11.79
N THR A 258 -20.52 -1.42 -12.35
CA THR A 258 -20.95 -2.74 -12.81
C THR A 258 -20.72 -2.87 -14.30
N TYR A 259 -20.10 -3.95 -14.73
CA TYR A 259 -19.95 -4.31 -16.14
C TYR A 259 -20.96 -5.38 -16.50
N GLY A 260 -21.53 -5.27 -17.71
CA GLY A 260 -22.40 -6.29 -18.26
C GLY A 260 -21.61 -7.46 -18.85
N GLU A 261 -22.35 -8.35 -19.52
CA GLU A 261 -21.79 -9.56 -20.13
C GLU A 261 -21.75 -9.47 -21.67
N LYS A 262 -22.29 -8.40 -22.27
CA LYS A 262 -22.28 -8.24 -23.72
C LYS A 262 -20.87 -8.05 -24.25
N LYS A 263 -20.54 -8.78 -25.29
CA LYS A 263 -19.33 -8.54 -26.08
C LYS A 263 -19.65 -7.56 -27.19
N LEU A 264 -18.77 -6.63 -27.45
CA LEU A 264 -18.91 -5.67 -28.54
C LEU A 264 -18.54 -6.35 -29.85
N ASP A 265 -19.51 -6.35 -30.79
CA ASP A 265 -19.29 -6.78 -32.17
C ASP A 265 -19.01 -5.55 -33.06
N LEU A 266 -17.83 -5.53 -33.64
CA LEU A 266 -17.34 -4.43 -34.50
C LEU A 266 -17.40 -4.78 -36.00
N SER A 267 -17.93 -5.93 -36.36
CA SER A 267 -17.97 -6.40 -37.78
C SER A 267 -18.77 -5.47 -38.70
N ALA A 268 -19.77 -4.79 -38.15
CA ALA A 268 -20.61 -3.81 -38.88
C ALA A 268 -20.17 -2.35 -38.63
N GLY A 269 -19.01 -2.15 -38.03
CA GLY A 269 -18.61 -0.84 -37.52
C GLY A 269 -19.19 -0.55 -36.14
N PHE A 270 -19.04 0.69 -35.68
CA PHE A 270 -19.63 1.12 -34.40
C PHE A 270 -20.11 2.57 -34.50
N GLU A 271 -21.01 2.91 -33.60
CA GLU A 271 -21.52 4.24 -33.38
C GLU A 271 -21.45 4.51 -31.89
N LEU A 272 -20.81 5.62 -31.53
CA LEU A 272 -20.70 6.07 -30.11
C LEU A 272 -21.61 7.31 -29.96
N GLU A 273 -22.53 7.28 -29.01
CA GLU A 273 -23.47 8.36 -28.78
C GLU A 273 -23.48 8.78 -27.33
N PHE A 274 -23.30 10.09 -27.08
CA PHE A 274 -23.52 10.76 -25.82
C PHE A 274 -24.91 11.36 -25.82
N LYS A 275 -25.79 10.96 -24.88
CA LYS A 275 -27.15 11.50 -24.72
C LYS A 275 -27.30 12.21 -23.40
N ASN A 276 -27.42 13.55 -23.45
CA ASN A 276 -27.62 14.43 -22.30
C ASN A 276 -26.60 14.16 -21.16
N VAL A 277 -25.37 13.83 -21.52
CA VAL A 277 -24.33 13.43 -20.58
C VAL A 277 -23.89 14.62 -19.74
N SER A 278 -24.03 14.47 -18.44
CA SER A 278 -23.46 15.39 -17.44
C SER A 278 -22.59 14.59 -16.47
N PHE A 279 -21.47 15.19 -16.06
CA PHE A 279 -20.55 14.54 -15.13
C PHE A 279 -19.98 15.51 -14.13
N LYS A 280 -19.92 15.05 -12.88
CA LYS A 280 -19.30 15.72 -11.74
C LYS A 280 -18.38 14.73 -11.03
N TYR A 281 -17.13 15.15 -10.78
CA TYR A 281 -16.22 14.35 -9.98
C TYR A 281 -16.74 14.16 -8.54
N PRO A 282 -16.50 13.01 -7.88
CA PRO A 282 -17.04 12.74 -6.53
C PRO A 282 -16.70 13.82 -5.48
N SER A 283 -15.50 14.42 -5.58
CA SER A 283 -15.01 15.46 -4.66
C SER A 283 -15.30 16.89 -5.11
N ALA A 284 -15.96 17.11 -6.28
CA ALA A 284 -16.19 18.42 -6.84
C ALA A 284 -17.61 18.92 -6.56
N GLU A 285 -17.77 20.23 -6.39
CA GLU A 285 -19.09 20.86 -6.29
C GLU A 285 -19.73 21.12 -7.66
N ASN A 286 -18.90 21.40 -8.66
CA ASN A 286 -19.33 21.78 -9.99
C ASN A 286 -19.23 20.62 -11.00
N TYR A 287 -20.13 20.66 -11.99
CA TYR A 287 -20.09 19.76 -13.14
C TYR A 287 -18.88 20.07 -14.02
N ALA A 288 -18.13 19.03 -14.39
CA ALA A 288 -17.05 19.11 -15.37
C ALA A 288 -17.59 19.08 -16.80
N LEU A 289 -18.71 18.36 -17.03
CA LEU A 289 -19.45 18.34 -18.29
C LEU A 289 -20.94 18.52 -17.99
N ARG A 290 -21.67 19.24 -18.87
CA ARG A 290 -23.10 19.45 -18.73
C ARG A 290 -23.81 19.24 -20.05
N ASN A 291 -24.80 18.35 -20.04
CA ASN A 291 -25.75 18.13 -21.13
C ASN A 291 -25.07 17.95 -22.51
N VAL A 292 -24.01 17.13 -22.54
CA VAL A 292 -23.28 16.85 -23.79
C VAL A 292 -24.11 15.89 -24.63
N ASN A 293 -24.36 16.32 -25.87
CA ASN A 293 -25.01 15.51 -26.89
C ASN A 293 -24.09 15.45 -28.10
N LEU A 294 -23.62 14.24 -28.43
CA LEU A 294 -22.64 14.06 -29.50
C LEU A 294 -22.81 12.62 -30.04
N LYS A 295 -22.70 12.48 -31.35
CA LYS A 295 -22.66 11.20 -32.04
C LYS A 295 -21.37 11.11 -32.84
N ILE A 296 -20.65 10.00 -32.72
CA ILE A 296 -19.42 9.72 -33.45
C ILE A 296 -19.58 8.44 -34.21
N GLU A 297 -19.39 8.52 -35.53
CA GLU A 297 -19.53 7.38 -36.42
C GLU A 297 -18.19 6.65 -36.66
N ASN A 298 -18.26 5.41 -37.06
CA ASN A 298 -17.07 4.64 -37.41
C ASN A 298 -16.28 5.31 -38.54
N GLY A 299 -15.00 5.50 -38.38
CA GLY A 299 -14.13 6.18 -39.35
C GLY A 299 -14.16 7.70 -39.28
N GLU A 300 -14.92 8.31 -38.39
CA GLU A 300 -14.97 9.76 -38.21
C GLU A 300 -13.70 10.29 -37.51
N HIS A 301 -13.22 11.45 -37.95
CA HIS A 301 -12.13 12.17 -37.31
C HIS A 301 -12.70 13.39 -36.59
N LEU A 302 -12.64 13.38 -35.26
CA LEU A 302 -13.19 14.42 -34.39
C LEU A 302 -12.07 15.25 -33.76
N ALA A 303 -12.13 16.55 -33.90
CA ALA A 303 -11.26 17.47 -33.16
C ALA A 303 -12.03 18.12 -31.99
N VAL A 304 -11.53 17.91 -30.76
CA VAL A 304 -12.07 18.50 -29.54
C VAL A 304 -11.16 19.64 -29.10
N VAL A 305 -11.63 20.88 -29.23
CA VAL A 305 -10.88 22.07 -28.92
C VAL A 305 -11.54 22.87 -27.80
N GLY A 306 -10.76 23.55 -26.97
CA GLY A 306 -11.27 24.36 -25.88
C GLY A 306 -10.20 24.79 -24.91
N ARG A 307 -10.55 25.74 -24.03
CA ARG A 307 -9.63 26.25 -23.00
C ARG A 307 -9.26 25.15 -22.00
N ASN A 308 -8.15 25.34 -21.28
CA ASN A 308 -7.80 24.47 -20.16
C ASN A 308 -8.93 24.47 -19.12
N GLY A 309 -9.27 23.30 -18.59
CA GLY A 309 -10.39 23.12 -17.66
C GLY A 309 -11.79 23.08 -18.31
N SER A 310 -11.91 23.07 -19.65
CA SER A 310 -13.22 22.97 -20.33
C SER A 310 -13.82 21.54 -20.35
N GLY A 311 -13.18 20.55 -19.69
CA GLY A 311 -13.69 19.17 -19.63
C GLY A 311 -13.20 18.22 -20.73
N LYS A 312 -12.21 18.62 -21.56
CA LYS A 312 -11.71 17.77 -22.66
C LYS A 312 -11.19 16.40 -22.19
N THR A 313 -10.31 16.37 -21.20
CA THR A 313 -9.78 15.13 -20.63
C THR A 313 -10.87 14.35 -19.89
N THR A 314 -11.85 15.03 -19.27
CA THR A 314 -13.02 14.41 -18.65
C THR A 314 -13.87 13.67 -19.68
N PHE A 315 -14.06 14.26 -20.87
CA PHE A 315 -14.78 13.66 -21.98
C PHE A 315 -14.12 12.33 -22.41
N ILE A 316 -12.77 12.29 -22.54
CA ILE A 316 -12.04 11.03 -22.82
C ILE A 316 -12.22 10.02 -21.69
N LYS A 317 -12.05 10.45 -20.44
CA LYS A 317 -12.18 9.55 -19.28
C LYS A 317 -13.55 8.87 -19.24
N LEU A 318 -14.63 9.58 -19.57
CA LEU A 318 -15.97 9.02 -19.67
C LEU A 318 -16.13 8.09 -20.88
N MET A 319 -15.59 8.47 -22.03
CA MET A 319 -15.60 7.65 -23.24
C MET A 319 -14.91 6.30 -23.02
N CYS A 320 -13.76 6.32 -22.35
CA CYS A 320 -13.01 5.11 -21.97
C CYS A 320 -13.63 4.37 -20.77
N ARG A 321 -14.75 4.86 -20.26
CA ARG A 321 -15.40 4.36 -19.04
C ARG A 321 -14.44 4.19 -17.87
N LEU A 322 -13.58 5.20 -17.63
CA LEU A 322 -12.80 5.33 -16.39
C LEU A 322 -13.67 5.88 -15.25
N TYR A 323 -14.80 6.46 -15.58
CA TYR A 323 -15.88 6.92 -14.71
C TYR A 323 -17.23 6.62 -15.37
N ASP A 324 -18.26 6.42 -14.56
CA ASP A 324 -19.64 6.44 -15.02
C ASP A 324 -20.17 7.87 -15.03
N VAL A 325 -21.13 8.16 -15.91
CA VAL A 325 -21.79 9.48 -16.01
C VAL A 325 -22.63 9.75 -14.76
N THR A 326 -22.77 11.03 -14.39
CA THR A 326 -23.67 11.45 -13.30
C THR A 326 -25.12 11.47 -13.80
N ASP A 327 -25.36 12.03 -15.00
CA ASP A 327 -26.67 12.09 -15.64
C ASP A 327 -26.50 11.80 -17.14
N GLY A 328 -27.54 11.28 -17.75
CA GLY A 328 -27.51 10.86 -19.15
C GLY A 328 -26.94 9.47 -19.37
N GLU A 329 -26.62 9.12 -20.61
CA GLU A 329 -26.11 7.81 -20.99
C GLU A 329 -25.10 7.91 -22.14
N ILE A 330 -24.16 6.95 -22.19
CA ILE A 330 -23.23 6.76 -23.29
C ILE A 330 -23.59 5.43 -23.94
N LEU A 331 -23.91 5.47 -25.22
CA LEU A 331 -24.32 4.31 -25.97
C LEU A 331 -23.25 3.90 -26.99
N ILE A 332 -23.05 2.60 -27.15
CA ILE A 332 -22.33 2.01 -28.30
C ILE A 332 -23.30 1.14 -29.05
N ASN A 333 -23.53 1.46 -30.34
CA ASN A 333 -24.52 0.80 -31.18
C ASN A 333 -25.93 0.77 -30.54
N GLY A 334 -26.34 1.87 -29.92
CA GLY A 334 -27.63 2.01 -29.25
C GLY A 334 -27.79 1.26 -27.92
N THR A 335 -26.72 0.59 -27.44
CA THR A 335 -26.70 -0.13 -26.16
C THR A 335 -25.85 0.66 -25.16
N ASP A 336 -26.32 0.80 -23.91
CA ASP A 336 -25.54 1.49 -22.83
C ASP A 336 -24.18 0.82 -22.65
N ILE A 337 -23.14 1.63 -22.57
CA ILE A 337 -21.75 1.19 -22.34
C ILE A 337 -21.62 0.30 -21.10
N LYS A 338 -22.53 0.43 -20.13
CA LYS A 338 -22.59 -0.36 -18.89
C LYS A 338 -22.95 -1.82 -19.13
N GLU A 339 -23.61 -2.15 -20.23
CA GLU A 339 -24.02 -3.52 -20.57
C GLU A 339 -22.87 -4.36 -21.18
N TYR A 340 -21.77 -3.71 -21.57
CA TYR A 340 -20.62 -4.40 -22.17
C TYR A 340 -19.61 -4.87 -21.13
N THR A 341 -18.85 -5.93 -21.50
CA THR A 341 -17.72 -6.39 -20.68
C THR A 341 -16.59 -5.34 -20.67
N ARG A 342 -15.83 -5.32 -19.59
CA ARG A 342 -14.67 -4.41 -19.45
C ARG A 342 -13.67 -4.57 -20.59
N GLU A 343 -13.39 -5.81 -20.98
CA GLU A 343 -12.48 -6.18 -22.06
C GLU A 343 -12.94 -5.62 -23.40
N SER A 344 -14.24 -5.68 -23.69
CA SER A 344 -14.83 -5.12 -24.92
C SER A 344 -14.63 -3.60 -24.97
N ILE A 345 -14.89 -2.90 -23.87
CA ILE A 345 -14.74 -1.45 -23.81
C ILE A 345 -13.26 -1.05 -23.91
N THR A 346 -12.40 -1.68 -23.14
CA THR A 346 -10.96 -1.37 -23.17
C THR A 346 -10.33 -1.74 -24.52
N GLY A 347 -10.81 -2.78 -25.19
CA GLY A 347 -10.38 -3.19 -26.52
C GLY A 347 -10.74 -2.18 -27.62
N LEU A 348 -11.77 -1.35 -27.41
CA LEU A 348 -12.23 -0.38 -28.39
C LEU A 348 -11.26 0.80 -28.57
N TYR A 349 -10.49 1.16 -27.55
CA TYR A 349 -9.71 2.39 -27.51
C TYR A 349 -8.20 2.17 -27.44
N SER A 350 -7.44 2.92 -28.25
CA SER A 350 -6.02 3.20 -28.06
C SER A 350 -5.88 4.66 -27.66
N VAL A 351 -5.30 4.95 -26.48
CA VAL A 351 -5.27 6.32 -25.93
C VAL A 351 -3.85 6.74 -25.61
N VAL A 352 -3.47 7.93 -26.04
CA VAL A 352 -2.30 8.66 -25.53
C VAL A 352 -2.82 9.80 -24.68
N PHE A 353 -2.73 9.68 -23.37
CA PHE A 353 -3.11 10.73 -22.43
C PHE A 353 -2.04 11.82 -22.36
N GLN A 354 -2.41 13.02 -21.95
CA GLN A 354 -1.47 14.13 -21.74
C GLN A 354 -0.40 13.82 -20.68
N ASP A 355 -0.79 13.10 -19.62
CA ASP A 355 0.06 12.69 -18.49
C ASP A 355 0.51 11.23 -18.61
N PHE A 356 0.73 10.74 -19.83
CA PHE A 356 1.18 9.38 -20.09
C PHE A 356 2.41 9.01 -19.26
N LYS A 357 2.55 7.72 -18.94
CA LYS A 357 3.72 7.19 -18.20
C LYS A 357 4.44 6.13 -19.03
N ILE A 358 5.76 6.27 -19.06
CA ILE A 358 6.67 5.21 -19.51
C ILE A 358 7.25 4.57 -18.25
N PHE A 359 7.24 3.25 -18.21
CA PHE A 359 7.68 2.47 -17.05
C PHE A 359 9.16 2.11 -17.15
N SER A 360 9.82 1.92 -16.01
CA SER A 360 11.20 1.47 -15.91
C SER A 360 11.34 -0.03 -16.22
N VAL A 361 10.80 -0.47 -17.35
CA VAL A 361 10.89 -1.84 -17.89
C VAL A 361 11.46 -1.79 -19.30
N SER A 362 11.57 -2.94 -19.96
CA SER A 362 12.13 -2.98 -21.32
C SER A 362 11.31 -2.14 -22.32
N LEU A 363 11.95 -1.73 -23.40
CA LEU A 363 11.31 -0.99 -24.48
C LEU A 363 10.12 -1.77 -25.07
N LYS A 364 10.29 -3.10 -25.29
CA LYS A 364 9.21 -3.96 -25.78
C LYS A 364 8.04 -4.05 -24.81
N ASP A 365 8.32 -4.21 -23.50
CA ASP A 365 7.26 -4.32 -22.49
C ASP A 365 6.46 -3.02 -22.38
N ASN A 366 7.11 -1.87 -22.57
CA ASN A 366 6.45 -0.56 -22.62
C ASN A 366 5.50 -0.42 -23.81
N ILE A 367 5.83 -0.98 -24.97
CA ILE A 367 5.07 -0.81 -26.20
C ILE A 367 4.02 -1.92 -26.35
N CYS A 368 4.42 -3.18 -26.18
CA CYS A 368 3.51 -4.31 -26.42
C CYS A 368 2.47 -4.46 -25.32
N ALA A 369 2.82 -4.14 -24.06
CA ALA A 369 1.98 -4.29 -22.88
C ALA A 369 1.29 -5.68 -22.77
N SER A 370 1.87 -6.70 -23.42
CA SER A 370 1.38 -8.08 -23.46
C SER A 370 2.54 -9.05 -23.55
N SER A 371 2.30 -10.34 -23.30
CA SER A 371 3.28 -11.40 -23.47
C SER A 371 3.58 -11.75 -24.95
N ASP A 372 2.67 -11.38 -25.84
CA ASP A 372 2.77 -11.70 -27.25
C ASP A 372 3.54 -10.60 -27.98
N PHE A 373 4.76 -10.92 -28.38
CA PHE A 373 5.66 -10.01 -29.08
C PHE A 373 5.76 -10.36 -30.57
N ASP A 374 5.29 -9.41 -31.39
CA ASP A 374 5.45 -9.43 -32.84
C ASP A 374 6.52 -8.38 -33.22
N SER A 375 7.67 -8.85 -33.65
CA SER A 375 8.83 -8.00 -33.98
C SER A 375 8.55 -7.09 -35.15
N ASP A 376 7.92 -7.57 -36.20
CA ASP A 376 7.69 -6.79 -37.41
C ASP A 376 6.71 -5.65 -37.13
N ARG A 377 5.63 -5.96 -36.43
CA ARG A 377 4.64 -4.98 -35.96
C ARG A 377 5.27 -3.98 -35.01
N PHE A 378 6.13 -4.42 -34.08
CA PHE A 378 6.84 -3.56 -33.14
C PHE A 378 7.69 -2.52 -33.86
N TYR A 379 8.56 -2.96 -34.78
CA TYR A 379 9.41 -2.01 -35.52
C TYR A 379 8.63 -1.13 -36.48
N ALA A 380 7.54 -1.59 -37.07
CA ALA A 380 6.64 -0.78 -37.86
C ALA A 380 5.97 0.33 -37.00
N CYS A 381 5.55 0.02 -35.80
CA CYS A 381 4.99 1.02 -34.86
C CYS A 381 6.03 2.04 -34.44
N LEU A 382 7.29 1.64 -34.18
CA LEU A 382 8.38 2.56 -33.90
C LEU A 382 8.70 3.50 -35.07
N GLU A 383 8.63 3.00 -36.30
CA GLU A 383 8.82 3.77 -37.52
C GLU A 383 7.71 4.82 -37.68
N ASN A 384 6.45 4.41 -37.51
CA ASN A 384 5.31 5.33 -37.58
C ASN A 384 5.33 6.38 -36.46
N ALA A 385 5.87 6.03 -35.28
CA ALA A 385 6.08 6.98 -34.19
C ALA A 385 7.37 7.82 -34.33
N ASN A 386 8.14 7.65 -35.40
CA ASN A 386 9.39 8.36 -35.68
C ASN A 386 10.46 8.19 -34.57
N ILE A 387 10.66 6.94 -34.07
CA ILE A 387 11.63 6.63 -33.02
C ILE A 387 12.44 5.34 -33.31
N LYS A 388 12.24 4.69 -34.46
CA LYS A 388 12.88 3.43 -34.84
C LYS A 388 14.42 3.53 -34.82
N ASP A 389 14.98 4.58 -35.43
CA ASP A 389 16.44 4.77 -35.48
C ASP A 389 17.07 4.87 -34.09
N ARG A 390 16.35 5.46 -33.13
CA ARG A 390 16.80 5.55 -31.75
C ARG A 390 16.77 4.18 -31.09
N ALA A 391 15.70 3.41 -31.29
CA ALA A 391 15.53 2.07 -30.72
C ALA A 391 16.60 1.09 -31.26
N GLU A 392 16.92 1.15 -32.55
CA GLU A 392 17.93 0.30 -33.18
C GLU A 392 19.36 0.60 -32.72
N ARG A 393 19.64 1.83 -32.26
CA ARG A 393 20.95 2.23 -31.70
C ARG A 393 21.12 1.85 -30.24
N LEU A 394 20.08 1.38 -29.55
CA LEU A 394 20.19 0.90 -28.18
C LEU A 394 20.96 -0.43 -28.15
N ALA A 395 21.79 -0.63 -27.12
CA ALA A 395 22.68 -1.79 -27.03
C ALA A 395 21.92 -3.12 -27.10
N ASP A 396 20.80 -3.23 -26.37
CA ASP A 396 19.95 -4.43 -26.31
C ASP A 396 18.64 -4.27 -27.10
N LYS A 397 18.57 -3.24 -27.98
CA LYS A 397 17.42 -2.93 -28.85
C LYS A 397 16.10 -2.94 -28.08
N GLU A 398 15.14 -3.80 -28.48
CA GLU A 398 13.82 -3.91 -27.84
C GLU A 398 13.87 -4.38 -26.39
N ASN A 399 14.95 -5.04 -25.95
CA ASN A 399 15.12 -5.51 -24.57
C ASN A 399 15.80 -4.47 -23.66
N THR A 400 16.22 -3.33 -24.20
CA THR A 400 16.83 -2.26 -23.41
C THR A 400 15.85 -1.74 -22.37
N TYR A 401 16.26 -1.71 -21.10
CA TYR A 401 15.49 -1.11 -20.02
C TYR A 401 15.50 0.41 -20.14
N LEU A 402 14.33 1.01 -19.90
CA LEU A 402 14.17 2.45 -19.83
C LEU A 402 14.28 2.90 -18.38
N TYR A 403 14.98 4.01 -18.16
CA TYR A 403 15.37 4.54 -16.84
C TYR A 403 16.22 3.56 -16.01
N LYS A 404 16.75 4.05 -14.90
CA LYS A 404 17.67 3.28 -14.03
C LYS A 404 17.06 2.83 -12.71
N ASP A 405 15.73 2.89 -12.60
CA ASP A 405 15.04 2.56 -11.34
C ASP A 405 15.11 1.05 -11.02
N LEU A 406 15.10 0.20 -12.04
CA LEU A 406 15.09 -1.26 -11.89
C LEU A 406 16.36 -1.94 -12.46
N ASP A 407 17.06 -1.30 -13.37
CA ASP A 407 18.25 -1.83 -14.03
C ASP A 407 19.29 -0.73 -14.19
N GLU A 408 20.52 -0.96 -13.69
CA GLU A 408 21.62 0.01 -13.75
C GLU A 408 22.06 0.33 -15.19
N THR A 409 21.82 -0.60 -16.14
CA THR A 409 22.11 -0.42 -17.56
C THR A 409 21.02 0.35 -18.30
N GLY A 410 19.93 0.68 -17.60
CA GLY A 410 18.79 1.40 -18.15
C GLY A 410 19.17 2.76 -18.78
N VAL A 411 18.46 3.11 -19.83
CA VAL A 411 18.73 4.31 -20.66
C VAL A 411 17.72 5.39 -20.36
N GLU A 412 18.22 6.61 -20.07
CA GLU A 412 17.38 7.78 -19.94
C GLU A 412 16.80 8.18 -21.31
N ILE A 413 15.53 8.57 -21.30
CA ILE A 413 14.80 9.07 -22.47
C ILE A 413 14.35 10.51 -22.25
N SER A 414 14.39 11.29 -23.32
CA SER A 414 13.86 12.66 -23.30
C SER A 414 12.34 12.67 -23.29
N GLY A 415 11.72 13.79 -22.89
CA GLY A 415 10.26 13.95 -22.90
C GLY A 415 9.67 13.72 -24.31
N GLY A 416 10.33 14.16 -25.37
CA GLY A 416 9.91 13.93 -26.75
C GLY A 416 10.04 12.46 -27.16
N GLU A 417 11.11 11.75 -26.75
CA GLU A 417 11.22 10.31 -26.97
C GLU A 417 10.14 9.53 -26.21
N ALA A 418 9.89 9.88 -24.95
CA ALA A 418 8.83 9.26 -24.14
C ALA A 418 7.45 9.42 -24.80
N GLN A 419 7.17 10.58 -25.38
CA GLN A 419 5.92 10.84 -26.10
C GLN A 419 5.79 9.99 -27.37
N LYS A 420 6.87 9.84 -28.15
CA LYS A 420 6.92 8.94 -29.30
C LYS A 420 6.72 7.47 -28.90
N LEU A 421 7.25 7.04 -27.77
CA LEU A 421 7.01 5.69 -27.23
C LEU A 421 5.56 5.48 -26.79
N ALA A 422 4.93 6.48 -26.17
CA ALA A 422 3.51 6.41 -25.82
C ALA A 422 2.63 6.32 -27.09
N LEU A 423 3.01 7.01 -28.15
CA LEU A 423 2.36 6.89 -29.45
C LEU A 423 2.58 5.47 -30.05
N ALA A 424 3.82 4.96 -30.06
CA ALA A 424 4.09 3.60 -30.54
C ALA A 424 3.27 2.53 -29.80
N ARG A 425 3.10 2.69 -28.47
CA ARG A 425 2.20 1.84 -27.64
C ARG A 425 0.75 1.87 -28.14
N ALA A 426 0.22 3.05 -28.43
CA ALA A 426 -1.13 3.22 -28.95
C ALA A 426 -1.28 2.58 -30.33
N LEU A 427 -0.28 2.74 -31.22
CA LEU A 427 -0.23 2.13 -32.54
C LEU A 427 -0.14 0.59 -32.44
N TYR A 428 0.68 0.07 -31.53
CA TYR A 428 0.83 -1.38 -31.32
C TYR A 428 -0.46 -2.03 -30.80
N LYS A 429 -1.22 -1.35 -29.96
CA LYS A 429 -2.54 -1.84 -29.50
C LYS A 429 -3.54 -1.98 -30.65
N ASP A 430 -3.49 -1.12 -31.66
CA ASP A 430 -4.24 -1.18 -32.90
C ASP A 430 -5.77 -1.23 -32.73
N ALA A 431 -6.29 -0.48 -31.76
CA ALA A 431 -7.72 -0.40 -31.50
C ALA A 431 -8.47 0.37 -32.62
N PRO A 432 -9.80 0.12 -32.76
CA PRO A 432 -10.66 0.82 -33.74
C PRO A 432 -10.76 2.33 -33.54
N VAL A 433 -10.70 2.78 -32.28
CA VAL A 433 -10.75 4.21 -31.90
C VAL A 433 -9.41 4.62 -31.34
N VAL A 434 -8.80 5.64 -31.92
CA VAL A 434 -7.53 6.19 -31.44
C VAL A 434 -7.76 7.60 -30.90
N ILE A 435 -7.32 7.82 -29.67
CA ILE A 435 -7.51 9.08 -28.95
C ILE A 435 -6.13 9.67 -28.63
N LEU A 436 -5.91 10.92 -29.02
CA LEU A 436 -4.71 11.68 -28.71
C LEU A 436 -5.06 12.91 -27.90
N ASP A 437 -4.65 12.92 -26.63
CA ASP A 437 -4.83 14.05 -25.72
C ASP A 437 -3.54 14.89 -25.67
N GLU A 438 -3.48 15.96 -26.44
CA GLU A 438 -2.34 16.87 -26.57
C GLU A 438 -1.00 16.15 -26.88
N PRO A 439 -0.96 15.29 -27.91
CA PRO A 439 0.15 14.36 -28.14
C PRO A 439 1.46 15.02 -28.55
N THR A 440 1.51 16.33 -28.71
CA THR A 440 2.67 17.07 -29.24
C THR A 440 3.16 18.17 -28.31
N ALA A 441 2.68 18.20 -27.06
CA ALA A 441 3.01 19.26 -26.10
C ALA A 441 4.53 19.41 -25.82
N ALA A 442 5.31 18.33 -25.96
CA ALA A 442 6.75 18.30 -25.73
C ALA A 442 7.60 18.32 -27.03
N LEU A 443 6.98 18.48 -28.19
CA LEU A 443 7.66 18.42 -29.49
C LEU A 443 7.82 19.80 -30.12
N ASP A 444 8.87 19.93 -30.95
CA ASP A 444 9.03 21.08 -31.81
C ASP A 444 8.05 21.01 -33.00
N PRO A 445 7.74 22.16 -33.68
CA PRO A 445 6.74 22.22 -34.76
C PRO A 445 7.02 21.30 -35.95
N ILE A 446 8.28 21.01 -36.25
CA ILE A 446 8.67 20.14 -37.37
C ILE A 446 8.37 18.68 -37.01
N ALA A 447 8.82 18.24 -35.85
CA ALA A 447 8.53 16.90 -35.33
C ALA A 447 7.02 16.69 -35.13
N GLU A 448 6.30 17.71 -34.69
CA GLU A 448 4.85 17.71 -34.58
C GLU A 448 4.19 17.43 -35.95
N ASN A 449 4.54 18.19 -36.98
CA ASN A 449 3.98 17.98 -38.32
C ASN A 449 4.29 16.59 -38.91
N GLU A 450 5.53 16.11 -38.73
CA GLU A 450 5.90 14.77 -39.18
C GLU A 450 5.08 13.68 -38.49
N ILE A 451 4.90 13.79 -37.18
CA ILE A 451 4.09 12.81 -36.41
C ILE A 451 2.65 12.85 -36.87
N TYR A 452 2.03 14.01 -36.98
CA TYR A 452 0.65 14.12 -37.47
C TYR A 452 0.47 13.56 -38.90
N SER A 453 1.44 13.82 -39.79
CA SER A 453 1.37 13.29 -41.15
C SER A 453 1.45 11.78 -41.22
N ARG A 454 2.36 11.17 -40.45
CA ARG A 454 2.48 9.69 -40.35
C ARG A 454 1.29 9.08 -39.62
N PHE A 455 0.87 9.71 -38.55
CA PHE A 455 -0.30 9.24 -37.78
C PHE A 455 -1.58 9.28 -38.60
N ASN A 456 -1.82 10.33 -39.35
CA ASN A 456 -2.97 10.44 -40.25
C ASN A 456 -3.00 9.30 -41.27
N SER A 457 -1.86 8.85 -41.79
CA SER A 457 -1.81 7.69 -42.68
C SER A 457 -2.20 6.38 -41.97
N PHE A 458 -1.85 6.26 -40.68
CA PHE A 458 -2.20 5.09 -39.87
C PHE A 458 -3.68 5.03 -39.49
N VAL A 459 -4.30 6.18 -39.25
CA VAL A 459 -5.70 6.24 -38.80
C VAL A 459 -6.73 6.41 -39.93
N GLN A 460 -6.32 6.37 -41.20
CA GLN A 460 -7.20 6.59 -42.35
C GLN A 460 -8.50 5.78 -42.35
N ASN A 461 -8.44 4.55 -41.80
CA ASN A 461 -9.58 3.63 -41.74
C ASN A 461 -10.10 3.45 -40.29
N LYS A 462 -9.74 4.35 -39.36
CA LYS A 462 -10.12 4.28 -37.95
C LYS A 462 -10.84 5.54 -37.52
N THR A 463 -11.58 5.45 -36.44
CA THR A 463 -12.07 6.65 -35.77
C THR A 463 -10.92 7.29 -35.00
N ALA A 464 -10.69 8.57 -35.22
CA ALA A 464 -9.63 9.31 -34.54
C ALA A 464 -10.18 10.52 -33.79
N ILE A 465 -9.76 10.70 -32.55
CA ILE A 465 -10.18 11.81 -31.70
C ILE A 465 -8.93 12.57 -31.26
N TYR A 466 -8.87 13.83 -31.64
CA TYR A 466 -7.76 14.72 -31.33
C TYR A 466 -8.19 15.77 -30.33
N ILE A 467 -7.49 15.88 -29.24
CA ILE A 467 -7.65 17.00 -28.32
C ILE A 467 -6.47 17.96 -28.50
N SER A 468 -6.80 19.23 -28.71
CA SER A 468 -5.81 20.29 -28.80
C SER A 468 -6.29 21.54 -28.07
N HIS A 469 -5.35 22.27 -27.48
CA HIS A 469 -5.55 23.62 -27.00
C HIS A 469 -4.99 24.67 -27.99
N ARG A 470 -4.32 24.24 -29.05
CA ARG A 470 -3.77 25.10 -30.11
C ARG A 470 -4.83 25.32 -31.18
N LEU A 471 -5.27 26.55 -31.35
CA LEU A 471 -6.23 26.98 -32.35
C LEU A 471 -5.53 27.37 -33.65
N SER A 472 -4.57 26.63 -34.12
CA SER A 472 -3.89 26.98 -35.38
C SER A 472 -3.92 25.84 -36.35
#